data_c7d6f551abef63e56d7a17e364921b81
#
_entry.id   c7d6f551abef63e56d7a17e364921b81
#
_cell.length_a   1.000
_cell.length_b   1.000
_cell.length_c   1.000
_cell.angle_alpha   90.00
_cell.angle_beta   90.00
_cell.angle_gamma   90.00
#
_symmetry.space_group_name_H-M   'P 1'
#
loop_
_entity.id
_entity.type
_entity.pdbx_description
1 polymer ?
#
loop_
_entity_poly.entity_id
_entity_poly.type
_entity_poly.pdbx_seq_one_letter_code
_entity_poly.pdbx_strand_id
1 'polypeptide(L)'
;SSTIILMIFLIGIILLSIWTRSFIIGFLAAIINVFVFNYFFTEPRYTFEVYRFDYPITFIVSILTSILTSALLKQIKFQYSITKKQLYRTDLLFQFNDSIKQTYTVENLLINAGYQINQLLQQSITIYVINQSKVIKTIPLQNHIDNTTQQHEQALSWVIKNERQAGATTDTLPGINKWLIPIGTSPIKGILAIDYQSSQVINPYDASILESMLNELSLAVENVTLLKQTRESMLQAERQLTHSNFLRSISHDIRTP
;
A
#
# COMPACT_ATOMS: atom_id res chain seq x y z
N SER A 1 -2.92 54.79 15.20
CA SER A 1 -4.24 54.22 15.27
C SER A 1 -4.15 52.83 15.87
N SER A 2 -4.81 52.58 16.99
CA SER A 2 -4.83 51.31 17.72
C SER A 2 -5.28 50.14 16.85
N THR A 3 -6.11 50.37 15.87
CA THR A 3 -6.63 49.36 14.95
C THR A 3 -5.56 48.72 14.07
N ILE A 4 -4.58 49.46 13.58
CA ILE A 4 -3.47 48.94 12.76
C ILE A 4 -2.55 48.06 13.60
N ILE A 5 -2.28 48.48 14.84
CA ILE A 5 -1.45 47.71 15.78
C ILE A 5 -2.13 46.40 16.09
N LEU A 6 -3.42 46.38 16.33
CA LEU A 6 -4.22 45.17 16.56
C LEU A 6 -4.18 44.20 15.38
N MET A 7 -4.26 44.69 14.13
CA MET A 7 -4.12 43.85 12.93
C MET A 7 -2.73 43.21 12.83
N ILE A 8 -1.67 43.98 13.13
CA ILE A 8 -0.29 43.44 13.13
C ILE A 8 -0.13 42.34 14.17
N PHE A 9 -0.70 42.51 15.35
CA PHE A 9 -0.67 41.51 16.39
C PHE A 9 -1.44 40.23 16.03
N LEU A 10 -2.63 40.37 15.39
CA LEU A 10 -3.40 39.24 14.87
C LEU A 10 -2.60 38.44 13.83
N ILE A 11 -1.97 39.13 12.88
CA ILE A 11 -1.13 38.51 11.87
C ILE A 11 0.06 37.77 12.56
N GLY A 12 0.66 38.41 13.56
CA GLY A 12 1.75 37.80 14.36
C GLY A 12 1.33 36.48 15.02
N ILE A 13 0.13 36.41 15.62
CA ILE A 13 -0.41 35.18 16.22
C ILE A 13 -0.56 34.08 15.17
N ILE A 14 -1.15 34.44 14.00
CA ILE A 14 -1.37 33.48 12.90
C ILE A 14 -0.02 32.93 12.43
N LEU A 15 0.97 33.79 12.15
CA LEU A 15 2.30 33.38 11.71
C LEU A 15 3.00 32.51 12.75
N LEU A 16 2.93 32.88 14.02
CA LEU A 16 3.53 32.10 15.10
C LEU A 16 2.86 30.72 15.26
N SER A 17 1.54 30.67 15.14
CA SER A 17 0.77 29.42 15.18
C SER A 17 1.13 28.50 14.01
N ILE A 18 1.33 29.05 12.82
CA ILE A 18 1.77 28.29 11.63
C ILE A 18 3.19 27.77 11.82
N TRP A 19 4.10 28.60 12.29
CA TRP A 19 5.51 28.27 12.41
C TRP A 19 5.78 27.19 13.50
N THR A 20 5.15 27.37 14.67
CA THR A 20 5.33 26.42 15.80
C THR A 20 4.59 25.10 15.60
N ARG A 21 3.65 25.05 14.64
CA ARG A 21 2.85 23.85 14.34
C ARG A 21 2.14 23.23 15.55
N SER A 22 1.96 23.96 16.63
CA SER A 22 1.37 23.49 17.89
C SER A 22 0.12 24.28 18.26
N PHE A 23 -0.98 23.57 18.54
CA PHE A 23 -2.22 24.18 19.02
C PHE A 23 -2.00 24.92 20.37
N ILE A 24 -1.27 24.28 21.29
CA ILE A 24 -1.05 24.80 22.63
C ILE A 24 -0.25 26.11 22.58
N ILE A 25 0.80 26.15 21.76
CA ILE A 25 1.65 27.35 21.62
C ILE A 25 0.86 28.49 20.96
N GLY A 26 0.04 28.22 19.95
CA GLY A 26 -0.82 29.23 19.34
C GLY A 26 -1.85 29.81 20.31
N PHE A 27 -2.45 28.95 21.14
CA PHE A 27 -3.39 29.38 22.17
C PHE A 27 -2.71 30.21 23.27
N LEU A 28 -1.56 29.78 23.78
CA LEU A 28 -0.77 30.54 24.75
C LEU A 28 -0.31 31.88 24.18
N ALA A 29 0.13 31.89 22.92
CA ALA A 29 0.52 33.12 22.24
C ALA A 29 -0.65 34.11 22.13
N ALA A 30 -1.88 33.65 21.89
CA ALA A 30 -3.05 34.48 21.86
C ALA A 30 -3.36 35.10 23.22
N ILE A 31 -3.25 34.33 24.30
CA ILE A 31 -3.44 34.84 25.66
C ILE A 31 -2.38 35.89 26.00
N ILE A 32 -1.10 35.57 25.78
CA ILE A 32 0.00 36.52 26.02
C ILE A 32 -0.19 37.81 25.23
N ASN A 33 -0.62 37.66 23.97
CA ASN A 33 -0.87 38.80 23.09
C ASN A 33 -1.97 39.74 23.64
N VAL A 34 -3.05 39.16 24.17
CA VAL A 34 -4.11 39.94 24.82
C VAL A 34 -3.56 40.76 26.00
N PHE A 35 -2.75 40.14 26.85
CA PHE A 35 -2.13 40.84 27.99
C PHE A 35 -1.15 41.94 27.55
N VAL A 36 -0.29 41.64 26.57
CA VAL A 36 0.68 42.61 26.02
C VAL A 36 -0.06 43.79 25.36
N PHE A 37 -1.08 43.49 24.55
CA PHE A 37 -1.87 44.56 23.93
C PHE A 37 -2.57 45.43 24.96
N ASN A 38 -3.20 44.82 26.00
CA ASN A 38 -3.88 45.60 27.04
C ASN A 38 -2.90 46.48 27.79
N TYR A 39 -1.76 45.98 28.18
CA TYR A 39 -0.77 46.70 29.02
C TYR A 39 -0.11 47.87 28.27
N PHE A 40 0.27 47.69 27.02
CA PHE A 40 1.04 48.70 26.25
C PHE A 40 0.20 49.64 25.39
N PHE A 41 -0.95 49.21 24.92
CA PHE A 41 -1.70 49.92 23.88
C PHE A 41 -3.11 50.38 24.32
N THR A 42 -3.59 49.91 25.48
CA THR A 42 -4.92 50.27 25.99
C THR A 42 -4.78 51.48 26.95
N GLU A 43 -5.67 52.45 26.88
CA GLU A 43 -5.72 53.59 27.86
C GLU A 43 -6.59 53.21 29.05
N PRO A 44 -6.12 53.48 30.31
CA PRO A 44 -4.83 54.07 30.71
C PRO A 44 -3.66 53.06 30.53
N ARG A 45 -2.58 53.53 29.86
CA ARG A 45 -1.40 52.67 29.57
C ARG A 45 -0.71 52.25 30.87
N TYR A 46 -0.08 51.06 30.80
CA TYR A 46 0.65 50.42 31.92
C TYR A 46 -0.24 49.99 33.11
N THR A 47 -1.55 49.85 32.85
CA THR A 47 -2.53 49.30 33.79
C THR A 47 -3.28 48.12 33.14
N PHE A 48 -3.88 47.28 33.93
CA PHE A 48 -4.75 46.21 33.45
C PHE A 48 -6.25 46.58 33.49
N GLU A 49 -6.54 47.86 33.76
CA GLU A 49 -7.92 48.33 33.81
C GLU A 49 -8.48 48.56 32.39
N VAL A 50 -9.72 48.14 32.19
CA VAL A 50 -10.38 48.21 30.89
C VAL A 50 -11.63 49.08 31.03
N TYR A 51 -11.50 50.34 30.65
CA TYR A 51 -12.63 51.30 30.75
C TYR A 51 -13.54 51.38 29.51
N ARG A 52 -13.08 50.90 28.33
CA ARG A 52 -13.85 51.00 27.09
C ARG A 52 -14.38 49.60 26.68
N PHE A 53 -15.66 49.56 26.33
CA PHE A 53 -16.32 48.33 25.90
C PHE A 53 -15.77 47.71 24.61
N ASP A 54 -15.01 48.46 23.80
CA ASP A 54 -14.43 47.98 22.54
C ASP A 54 -13.30 46.96 22.76
N TYR A 55 -12.58 47.05 23.86
CA TYR A 55 -11.41 46.16 24.13
C TYR A 55 -11.79 44.70 24.46
N PRO A 56 -12.81 44.42 25.28
CA PRO A 56 -13.27 43.04 25.48
C PRO A 56 -13.67 42.35 24.17
N ILE A 57 -14.31 43.10 23.25
CA ILE A 57 -14.69 42.56 21.93
C ILE A 57 -13.46 42.15 21.13
N THR A 58 -12.42 42.99 21.09
CA THR A 58 -11.17 42.66 20.37
C THR A 58 -10.45 41.48 20.95
N PHE A 59 -10.47 41.26 22.27
CA PHE A 59 -9.89 40.09 22.93
C PHE A 59 -10.64 38.82 22.57
N ILE A 60 -11.98 38.87 22.58
CA ILE A 60 -12.81 37.73 22.16
C ILE A 60 -12.50 37.36 20.72
N VAL A 61 -12.45 38.35 19.81
CA VAL A 61 -12.13 38.12 18.39
C VAL A 61 -10.71 37.51 18.24
N SER A 62 -9.72 38.02 18.99
CA SER A 62 -8.35 37.47 18.92
C SER A 62 -8.27 36.02 19.39
N ILE A 63 -8.95 35.66 20.47
CA ILE A 63 -9.01 34.28 20.97
C ILE A 63 -9.74 33.40 19.96
N LEU A 64 -10.87 33.84 19.41
CA LEU A 64 -11.66 33.09 18.45
C LEU A 64 -10.85 32.83 17.17
N THR A 65 -10.13 33.84 16.67
CA THR A 65 -9.26 33.72 15.49
C THR A 65 -8.13 32.71 15.74
N SER A 66 -7.52 32.73 16.94
CA SER A 66 -6.50 31.77 17.30
C SER A 66 -7.02 30.32 17.34
N ILE A 67 -8.19 30.11 17.92
CA ILE A 67 -8.86 28.80 17.97
C ILE A 67 -9.16 28.30 16.55
N LEU A 68 -9.76 29.14 15.71
CA LEU A 68 -10.08 28.79 14.32
C LEU A 68 -8.82 28.45 13.52
N THR A 69 -7.78 29.28 13.61
CA THR A 69 -6.52 29.03 12.91
C THR A 69 -5.88 27.71 13.35
N SER A 70 -5.87 27.46 14.65
CA SER A 70 -5.32 26.22 15.21
C SER A 70 -6.12 24.97 14.80
N ALA A 71 -7.44 25.08 14.74
CA ALA A 71 -8.31 24.00 14.26
C ALA A 71 -8.07 23.70 12.77
N LEU A 72 -7.97 24.73 11.93
CA LEU A 72 -7.65 24.59 10.50
C LEU A 72 -6.27 23.96 10.29
N LEU A 73 -5.26 24.36 11.03
CA LEU A 73 -3.92 23.77 10.94
C LEU A 73 -3.91 22.29 11.34
N LYS A 74 -4.68 21.90 12.36
CA LYS A 74 -4.84 20.49 12.74
C LYS A 74 -5.50 19.70 11.62
N GLN A 75 -6.53 20.24 10.98
CA GLN A 75 -7.21 19.59 9.87
C GLN A 75 -6.29 19.44 8.64
N ILE A 76 -5.55 20.49 8.28
CA ILE A 76 -4.58 20.46 7.17
C ILE A 76 -3.51 19.39 7.41
N LYS A 77 -2.95 19.31 8.63
CA LYS A 77 -1.96 18.27 9.00
C LYS A 77 -2.52 16.87 8.88
N PHE A 78 -3.75 16.66 9.35
CA PHE A 78 -4.42 15.38 9.25
C PHE A 78 -4.62 14.97 7.79
N GLN A 79 -5.14 15.87 6.95
CA GLN A 79 -5.28 15.64 5.51
C GLN A 79 -3.94 15.36 4.84
N TYR A 80 -2.89 16.14 5.16
CA TYR A 80 -1.56 15.92 4.61
C TYR A 80 -1.00 14.54 4.95
N SER A 81 -1.21 14.06 6.18
CA SER A 81 -0.75 12.73 6.60
C SER A 81 -1.47 11.60 5.84
N ILE A 82 -2.78 11.75 5.60
CA ILE A 82 -3.56 10.80 4.79
C ILE A 82 -3.09 10.82 3.34
N THR A 83 -2.95 12.01 2.75
CA THR A 83 -2.50 12.16 1.36
C THR A 83 -1.11 11.56 1.15
N LYS A 84 -0.18 11.77 2.09
CA LYS A 84 1.16 11.18 2.04
C LYS A 84 1.11 9.65 2.05
N LYS A 85 0.26 9.04 2.88
CA LYS A 85 0.07 7.59 2.90
C LYS A 85 -0.54 7.08 1.59
N GLN A 86 -1.53 7.79 1.05
CA GLN A 86 -2.15 7.43 -0.23
C GLN A 86 -1.15 7.52 -1.40
N LEU A 87 -0.34 8.57 -1.45
CA LEU A 87 0.73 8.71 -2.46
C LEU A 87 1.73 7.57 -2.37
N TYR A 88 2.20 7.24 -1.17
CA TYR A 88 3.11 6.11 -0.95
C TYR A 88 2.51 4.79 -1.42
N ARG A 89 1.23 4.52 -1.09
CA ARG A 89 0.52 3.33 -1.58
C ARG A 89 0.44 3.29 -3.10
N THR A 90 0.07 4.41 -3.71
CA THR A 90 -0.06 4.51 -5.18
C THR A 90 1.29 4.29 -5.87
N ASP A 91 2.35 4.86 -5.33
CA ASP A 91 3.71 4.71 -5.87
C ASP A 91 4.19 3.25 -5.78
N LEU A 92 3.99 2.59 -4.64
CA LEU A 92 4.32 1.17 -4.47
C LEU A 92 3.55 0.28 -5.46
N LEU A 93 2.24 0.50 -5.62
CA LEU A 93 1.43 -0.28 -6.55
C LEU A 93 1.80 0.00 -8.00
N PHE A 94 2.19 1.23 -8.32
CA PHE A 94 2.66 1.59 -9.65
C PHE A 94 3.97 0.88 -9.99
N GLN A 95 4.97 0.94 -9.08
CA GLN A 95 6.25 0.24 -9.24
C GLN A 95 6.05 -1.27 -9.35
N PHE A 96 5.16 -1.83 -8.53
CA PHE A 96 4.80 -3.24 -8.58
C PHE A 96 4.22 -3.62 -9.94
N ASN A 97 3.24 -2.86 -10.43
CA ASN A 97 2.61 -3.08 -11.74
C ASN A 97 3.62 -2.99 -12.89
N ASP A 98 4.53 -2.00 -12.85
CA ASP A 98 5.55 -1.85 -13.88
C ASP A 98 6.51 -3.04 -13.90
N SER A 99 6.92 -3.53 -12.74
CA SER A 99 7.77 -4.72 -12.62
C SER A 99 7.11 -6.00 -13.16
N ILE A 100 5.80 -6.13 -12.98
CA ILE A 100 5.02 -7.27 -13.46
C ILE A 100 4.85 -7.24 -14.97
N LYS A 101 4.57 -6.07 -15.57
CA LYS A 101 4.32 -5.91 -17.03
C LYS A 101 5.52 -6.29 -17.89
N GLN A 102 6.72 -6.16 -17.37
CA GLN A 102 7.96 -6.51 -18.08
C GLN A 102 8.27 -8.01 -18.07
N THR A 103 7.39 -8.83 -17.48
CA THR A 103 7.67 -10.23 -17.22
C THR A 103 6.71 -11.14 -17.99
N TYR A 104 7.27 -12.09 -18.75
CA TYR A 104 6.51 -12.96 -19.66
C TYR A 104 6.36 -14.40 -19.17
N THR A 105 6.89 -14.73 -17.99
CA THR A 105 6.80 -16.09 -17.44
C THR A 105 6.22 -16.06 -16.03
N VAL A 106 5.37 -17.03 -15.71
CA VAL A 106 4.74 -17.14 -14.39
C VAL A 106 5.80 -17.20 -13.26
N GLU A 107 6.89 -17.94 -13.50
CA GLU A 107 7.97 -18.06 -12.51
C GLU A 107 8.61 -16.70 -12.18
N ASN A 108 9.00 -15.94 -13.20
CA ASN A 108 9.61 -14.63 -12.99
C ASN A 108 8.62 -13.61 -12.39
N LEU A 109 7.31 -13.71 -12.74
CA LEU A 109 6.26 -12.92 -12.10
C LEU A 109 6.23 -13.16 -10.59
N LEU A 110 6.21 -14.43 -10.19
CA LEU A 110 6.19 -14.81 -8.78
C LEU A 110 7.43 -14.33 -8.04
N ILE A 111 8.61 -14.46 -8.66
CA ILE A 111 9.90 -14.02 -8.09
C ILE A 111 9.91 -12.50 -7.90
N ASN A 112 9.59 -11.74 -8.94
CA ASN A 112 9.59 -10.27 -8.87
C ASN A 112 8.58 -9.76 -7.85
N ALA A 113 7.37 -10.32 -7.86
CA ALA A 113 6.35 -9.98 -6.87
C ALA A 113 6.80 -10.31 -5.44
N GLY A 114 7.40 -11.47 -5.23
CA GLY A 114 7.93 -11.86 -3.93
C GLY A 114 9.00 -10.89 -3.42
N TYR A 115 9.91 -10.43 -4.26
CA TYR A 115 10.90 -9.41 -3.87
C TYR A 115 10.25 -8.10 -3.44
N GLN A 116 9.25 -7.61 -4.18
CA GLN A 116 8.52 -6.40 -3.84
C GLN A 116 7.74 -6.54 -2.53
N ILE A 117 7.08 -7.68 -2.33
CA ILE A 117 6.34 -7.97 -1.09
C ILE A 117 7.31 -8.12 0.09
N ASN A 118 8.50 -8.73 -0.13
CA ASN A 118 9.54 -8.81 0.89
C ASN A 118 10.03 -7.42 1.32
N GLN A 119 10.21 -6.49 0.39
CA GLN A 119 10.57 -5.09 0.69
C GLN A 119 9.48 -4.36 1.49
N LEU A 120 8.20 -4.63 1.17
CA LEU A 120 7.07 -4.04 1.87
C LEU A 120 6.97 -4.55 3.32
N LEU A 121 7.03 -5.86 3.51
CA LEU A 121 6.76 -6.49 4.80
C LEU A 121 8.02 -6.64 5.67
N GLN A 122 9.21 -6.60 5.06
CA GLN A 122 10.49 -6.90 5.71
C GLN A 122 10.49 -8.25 6.45
N GLN A 123 9.78 -9.23 5.89
CA GLN A 123 9.64 -10.59 6.41
C GLN A 123 10.22 -11.58 5.41
N SER A 124 10.72 -12.72 5.91
CA SER A 124 11.19 -13.81 5.04
C SER A 124 10.03 -14.35 4.21
N ILE A 125 10.26 -14.47 2.91
CA ILE A 125 9.27 -14.97 1.96
C ILE A 125 9.87 -16.13 1.18
N THR A 126 9.10 -17.20 1.07
CA THR A 126 9.42 -18.33 0.21
C THR A 126 8.35 -18.49 -0.86
N ILE A 127 8.75 -18.65 -2.10
CA ILE A 127 7.85 -18.83 -3.23
C ILE A 127 7.89 -20.28 -3.66
N TYR A 128 6.71 -20.88 -3.79
CA TYR A 128 6.52 -22.20 -4.36
C TYR A 128 5.88 -22.06 -5.74
N VAL A 129 6.58 -22.50 -6.78
CA VAL A 129 6.05 -22.55 -8.14
C VAL A 129 5.35 -23.88 -8.35
N ILE A 130 4.10 -23.85 -8.81
CA ILE A 130 3.23 -25.01 -8.92
C ILE A 130 2.94 -25.28 -10.40
N ASN A 131 3.07 -26.55 -10.78
CA ASN A 131 2.62 -27.05 -12.07
C ASN A 131 1.93 -28.40 -11.90
N GLN A 132 0.76 -28.59 -12.52
CA GLN A 132 -0.02 -29.83 -12.41
C GLN A 132 -0.20 -30.32 -10.96
N SER A 133 -0.56 -29.38 -10.07
CA SER A 133 -0.79 -29.64 -8.62
C SER A 133 0.43 -30.18 -7.87
N LYS A 134 1.64 -29.97 -8.38
CA LYS A 134 2.91 -30.33 -7.73
C LYS A 134 3.82 -29.10 -7.63
N VAL A 135 4.54 -28.99 -6.51
CA VAL A 135 5.61 -27.98 -6.37
C VAL A 135 6.78 -28.42 -7.27
N ILE A 136 7.10 -27.59 -8.25
CA ILE A 136 8.22 -27.82 -9.17
C ILE A 136 9.48 -27.07 -8.77
N LYS A 137 9.32 -25.95 -8.04
CA LYS A 137 10.44 -25.11 -7.61
C LYS A 137 10.11 -24.38 -6.32
N THR A 138 11.09 -24.33 -5.41
CA THR A 138 11.04 -23.56 -4.16
C THR A 138 12.12 -22.49 -4.23
N ILE A 139 11.75 -21.22 -3.98
CA ILE A 139 12.64 -20.07 -4.10
C ILE A 139 12.56 -19.25 -2.81
N PRO A 140 13.50 -19.42 -1.88
CA PRO A 140 13.64 -18.57 -0.72
C PRO A 140 14.21 -17.21 -1.15
N LEU A 141 13.60 -16.10 -0.73
CA LEU A 141 14.05 -14.74 -1.08
C LEU A 141 15.05 -14.15 -0.07
N GLN A 142 15.22 -14.79 1.07
CA GLN A 142 16.28 -14.51 2.03
C GLN A 142 17.01 -15.82 2.37
N ASN A 143 18.25 -15.72 2.85
CA ASN A 143 19.10 -16.84 3.23
C ASN A 143 18.58 -17.60 4.48
N HIS A 144 17.30 -17.80 4.59
CA HIS A 144 16.72 -18.67 5.60
C HIS A 144 16.68 -20.10 5.04
N ILE A 145 17.44 -20.99 5.66
CA ILE A 145 17.34 -22.42 5.40
C ILE A 145 15.92 -22.81 5.80
N ASP A 146 15.11 -23.12 4.81
CA ASP A 146 13.74 -23.58 5.00
C ASP A 146 13.82 -24.94 5.72
N ASN A 147 13.73 -24.92 7.05
CA ASN A 147 13.55 -26.15 7.83
C ASN A 147 12.12 -26.65 7.52
N THR A 148 12.00 -27.33 6.40
CA THR A 148 10.75 -27.91 5.93
C THR A 148 10.33 -28.99 6.92
N THR A 149 9.52 -28.61 7.88
CA THR A 149 8.91 -29.52 8.84
C THR A 149 7.82 -30.30 8.11
N GLN A 150 7.61 -31.57 8.46
CA GLN A 150 6.54 -32.42 7.89
C GLN A 150 5.15 -31.72 7.92
N GLN A 151 4.90 -30.91 8.95
CA GLN A 151 3.69 -30.09 9.06
C GLN A 151 3.58 -29.04 7.95
N HIS A 152 4.70 -28.48 7.51
CA HIS A 152 4.72 -27.51 6.43
C HIS A 152 4.38 -28.14 5.07
N GLU A 153 4.88 -29.34 4.78
CA GLU A 153 4.53 -30.07 3.56
C GLU A 153 3.05 -30.46 3.52
N GLN A 154 2.49 -30.84 4.66
CA GLN A 154 1.05 -31.13 4.79
C GLN A 154 0.21 -29.89 4.50
N ALA A 155 0.64 -28.73 5.03
CA ALA A 155 -0.06 -27.47 4.77
C ALA A 155 0.03 -27.03 3.30
N LEU A 156 1.20 -27.16 2.68
CA LEU A 156 1.35 -26.89 1.24
C LEU A 156 0.41 -27.78 0.42
N SER A 157 0.38 -29.08 0.72
CA SER A 157 -0.50 -30.02 0.06
C SER A 157 -1.97 -29.68 0.24
N TRP A 158 -2.34 -29.20 1.43
CA TRP A 158 -3.69 -28.75 1.72
C TRP A 158 -4.07 -27.50 0.90
N VAL A 159 -3.17 -26.48 0.84
CA VAL A 159 -3.38 -25.27 0.05
C VAL A 159 -3.51 -25.59 -1.44
N ILE A 160 -2.67 -26.48 -1.96
CA ILE A 160 -2.73 -26.92 -3.36
C ILE A 160 -4.08 -27.58 -3.68
N LYS A 161 -4.58 -28.43 -2.76
CA LYS A 161 -5.83 -29.16 -2.97
C LYS A 161 -7.08 -28.29 -2.83
N ASN A 162 -7.07 -27.37 -1.86
CA ASN A 162 -8.25 -26.58 -1.51
C ASN A 162 -8.24 -25.17 -2.13
N GLU A 163 -7.11 -24.73 -2.70
CA GLU A 163 -6.93 -23.41 -3.34
C GLU A 163 -7.29 -22.24 -2.39
N ARG A 164 -7.09 -22.42 -1.09
CA ARG A 164 -7.37 -21.46 -0.04
C ARG A 164 -6.13 -21.21 0.81
N GLN A 165 -6.06 -20.00 1.37
CA GLN A 165 -5.01 -19.64 2.31
C GLN A 165 -5.07 -20.47 3.58
N ALA A 166 -3.88 -20.77 4.15
CA ALA A 166 -3.75 -21.52 5.39
C ALA A 166 -2.53 -21.05 6.19
N GLY A 167 -2.45 -21.46 7.46
CA GLY A 167 -1.34 -21.15 8.35
C GLY A 167 -1.60 -19.96 9.26
N ALA A 168 -0.54 -19.31 9.70
CA ALA A 168 -0.62 -18.14 10.59
C ALA A 168 -1.61 -17.11 10.05
N THR A 169 -2.31 -16.43 10.94
CA THR A 169 -3.37 -15.43 10.63
C THR A 169 -4.66 -15.98 10.00
N THR A 170 -4.80 -17.28 9.82
CA THR A 170 -6.00 -17.92 9.26
C THR A 170 -6.61 -18.92 10.24
N ASP A 171 -7.91 -19.20 10.08
CA ASP A 171 -8.60 -20.24 10.87
C ASP A 171 -8.19 -21.66 10.46
N THR A 172 -7.43 -21.78 9.36
CA THR A 172 -7.01 -23.06 8.80
C THR A 172 -5.55 -23.32 9.11
N LEU A 173 -5.26 -24.36 9.90
CA LEU A 173 -3.90 -24.76 10.30
C LEU A 173 -3.12 -23.64 11.04
N PRO A 174 -3.71 -22.97 12.06
CA PRO A 174 -3.11 -21.80 12.71
C PRO A 174 -1.80 -22.09 13.47
N GLY A 175 -1.46 -23.37 13.67
CA GLY A 175 -0.23 -23.81 14.37
C GLY A 175 1.04 -23.72 13.53
N ILE A 176 0.96 -23.30 12.29
CA ILE A 176 2.11 -23.18 11.38
C ILE A 176 2.60 -21.74 11.39
N ASN A 177 3.91 -21.54 11.64
CA ASN A 177 4.54 -20.21 11.68
C ASN A 177 4.75 -19.60 10.28
N LYS A 178 3.95 -20.00 9.29
CA LYS A 178 3.95 -19.44 7.94
C LYS A 178 2.54 -19.15 7.49
N TRP A 179 2.35 -18.04 6.83
CA TRP A 179 1.11 -17.73 6.14
C TRP A 179 1.25 -18.11 4.67
N LEU A 180 0.46 -19.09 4.24
CA LEU A 180 0.48 -19.66 2.91
C LEU A 180 -0.67 -19.06 2.09
N ILE A 181 -0.32 -18.34 1.03
CA ILE A 181 -1.27 -17.62 0.18
C ILE A 181 -1.18 -18.20 -1.23
N PRO A 182 -2.27 -18.81 -1.76
CA PRO A 182 -2.30 -19.29 -3.13
C PRO A 182 -2.35 -18.11 -4.12
N ILE A 183 -1.68 -18.25 -5.27
CA ILE A 183 -1.61 -17.25 -6.33
C ILE A 183 -2.11 -17.85 -7.64
N GLY A 184 -2.99 -17.12 -8.32
CA GLY A 184 -3.66 -17.53 -9.55
C GLY A 184 -5.03 -18.14 -9.28
N THR A 185 -5.81 -18.24 -10.34
CA THR A 185 -7.11 -18.93 -10.36
C THR A 185 -6.93 -20.44 -10.59
N SER A 186 -7.97 -21.23 -10.35
CA SER A 186 -7.94 -22.68 -10.45
C SER A 186 -7.48 -23.19 -11.82
N PRO A 187 -6.43 -24.03 -11.89
CA PRO A 187 -5.52 -24.46 -10.82
C PRO A 187 -4.46 -23.40 -10.49
N ILE A 188 -4.16 -23.25 -9.19
CA ILE A 188 -3.16 -22.28 -8.70
C ILE A 188 -1.79 -22.50 -9.36
N LYS A 189 -1.06 -21.42 -9.57
CA LYS A 189 0.25 -21.42 -10.24
C LYS A 189 1.42 -21.20 -9.28
N GLY A 190 1.13 -20.70 -8.08
CA GLY A 190 2.13 -20.51 -7.04
C GLY A 190 1.53 -20.42 -5.65
N ILE A 191 2.39 -20.50 -4.64
CA ILE A 191 2.08 -20.20 -3.26
C ILE A 191 3.15 -19.25 -2.75
N LEU A 192 2.72 -18.15 -2.14
CA LEU A 192 3.57 -17.26 -1.38
C LEU A 192 3.51 -17.66 0.09
N ALA A 193 4.62 -18.04 0.67
CA ALA A 193 4.75 -18.35 2.08
C ALA A 193 5.48 -17.20 2.78
N ILE A 194 4.80 -16.53 3.69
CA ILE A 194 5.34 -15.44 4.50
C ILE A 194 5.63 -15.99 5.89
N ASP A 195 6.86 -15.86 6.37
CA ASP A 195 7.24 -16.26 7.71
C ASP A 195 6.57 -15.33 8.72
N TYR A 196 5.74 -15.89 9.59
CA TYR A 196 5.00 -15.15 10.59
C TYR A 196 5.59 -15.39 11.97
N GLN A 197 6.21 -14.38 12.55
CA GLN A 197 6.60 -14.39 13.96
C GLN A 197 5.51 -13.71 14.78
N SER A 198 5.04 -14.38 15.84
CA SER A 198 3.94 -13.91 16.69
C SER A 198 4.14 -12.52 17.30
N SER A 199 5.37 -11.99 17.26
CA SER A 199 5.72 -10.63 17.72
C SER A 199 5.55 -9.55 16.67
N GLN A 200 5.36 -9.89 15.39
CA GLN A 200 5.24 -8.95 14.28
C GLN A 200 3.85 -9.01 13.65
N VAL A 201 2.92 -8.26 14.24
CA VAL A 201 1.60 -8.08 13.63
C VAL A 201 1.73 -7.18 12.40
N ILE A 202 1.30 -7.67 11.24
CA ILE A 202 1.26 -6.86 10.02
C ILE A 202 0.33 -5.67 10.27
N ASN A 203 0.83 -4.46 10.03
CA ASN A 203 0.04 -3.25 10.17
C ASN A 203 -1.17 -3.33 9.20
N PRO A 204 -2.39 -2.97 9.62
CA PRO A 204 -3.57 -2.98 8.75
C PRO A 204 -3.40 -2.22 7.43
N TYR A 205 -2.55 -1.18 7.43
CA TYR A 205 -2.22 -0.43 6.22
C TYR A 205 -1.40 -1.26 5.24
N ASP A 206 -0.36 -1.96 5.72
CA ASP A 206 0.50 -2.81 4.90
C ASP A 206 -0.26 -4.06 4.43
N ALA A 207 -1.16 -4.61 5.24
CA ALA A 207 -2.06 -5.69 4.87
C ALA A 207 -2.96 -5.31 3.67
N SER A 208 -3.49 -4.09 3.65
CA SER A 208 -4.30 -3.59 2.53
C SER A 208 -3.50 -3.40 1.23
N ILE A 209 -2.22 -3.02 1.33
CA ILE A 209 -1.32 -2.94 0.18
C ILE A 209 -0.99 -4.34 -0.32
N LEU A 210 -0.65 -5.26 0.59
CA LEU A 210 -0.38 -6.66 0.27
C LEU A 210 -1.54 -7.31 -0.49
N GLU A 211 -2.78 -7.16 0.02
CA GLU A 211 -3.98 -7.68 -0.65
C GLU A 211 -4.11 -7.13 -2.08
N SER A 212 -3.87 -5.84 -2.27
CA SER A 212 -3.91 -5.22 -3.60
C SER A 212 -2.82 -5.79 -4.53
N MET A 213 -1.60 -6.00 -4.01
CA MET A 213 -0.49 -6.61 -4.77
C MET A 213 -0.78 -8.06 -5.13
N LEU A 214 -1.36 -8.84 -4.22
CA LEU A 214 -1.73 -10.25 -4.47
C LEU A 214 -2.83 -10.38 -5.52
N ASN A 215 -3.82 -9.49 -5.50
CA ASN A 215 -4.87 -9.45 -6.51
C ASN A 215 -4.30 -9.12 -7.89
N GLU A 216 -3.43 -8.11 -7.99
CA GLU A 216 -2.78 -7.73 -9.25
C GLU A 216 -1.86 -8.84 -9.77
N LEU A 217 -1.10 -9.48 -8.87
CA LEU A 217 -0.27 -10.63 -9.22
C LEU A 217 -1.10 -11.80 -9.77
N SER A 218 -2.22 -12.10 -9.14
CA SER A 218 -3.11 -13.18 -9.58
C SER A 218 -3.65 -12.92 -10.99
N LEU A 219 -4.07 -11.69 -11.27
CA LEU A 219 -4.50 -11.26 -12.60
C LEU A 219 -3.36 -11.34 -13.63
N ALA A 220 -2.15 -10.93 -13.27
CA ALA A 220 -0.99 -11.02 -14.15
C ALA A 220 -0.62 -12.47 -14.48
N VAL A 221 -0.64 -13.35 -13.49
CA VAL A 221 -0.38 -14.80 -13.67
C VAL A 221 -1.44 -15.43 -14.59
N GLU A 222 -2.71 -15.05 -14.42
CA GLU A 222 -3.79 -15.52 -15.30
C GLU A 222 -3.59 -15.04 -16.73
N ASN A 223 -3.30 -13.76 -16.94
CA ASN A 223 -3.05 -13.19 -18.27
C ASN A 223 -1.88 -13.89 -19.00
N VAL A 224 -0.75 -14.09 -18.31
CA VAL A 224 0.41 -14.80 -18.89
C VAL A 224 0.05 -16.25 -19.23
N THR A 225 -0.73 -16.91 -18.40
CA THR A 225 -1.18 -18.29 -18.63
C THR A 225 -2.09 -18.38 -19.85
N LEU A 226 -3.08 -17.46 -19.97
CA LEU A 226 -3.99 -17.39 -21.10
C LEU A 226 -3.25 -17.08 -22.41
N LEU A 227 -2.33 -16.11 -22.38
CA LEU A 227 -1.51 -15.80 -23.57
C LEU A 227 -0.69 -17.00 -24.03
N LYS A 228 -0.11 -17.77 -23.11
CA LYS A 228 0.62 -18.99 -23.42
C LYS A 228 -0.29 -20.02 -24.08
N GLN A 229 -1.47 -20.29 -23.51
CA GLN A 229 -2.44 -21.24 -24.05
C GLN A 229 -2.94 -20.83 -25.43
N THR A 230 -3.25 -19.56 -25.63
CA THR A 230 -3.69 -19.01 -26.92
C THR A 230 -2.59 -19.20 -27.98
N ARG A 231 -1.34 -18.90 -27.63
CA ARG A 231 -0.21 -19.08 -28.55
C ARG A 231 0.01 -20.55 -28.94
N GLU A 232 -0.08 -21.45 -27.96
CA GLU A 232 0.05 -22.89 -28.20
C GLU A 232 -1.06 -23.40 -29.12
N SER A 233 -2.32 -22.95 -28.90
CA SER A 233 -3.46 -23.29 -29.74
C SER A 233 -3.31 -22.77 -31.18
N MET A 234 -2.82 -21.54 -31.36
CA MET A 234 -2.53 -20.96 -32.67
C MET A 234 -1.48 -21.77 -33.44
N LEU A 235 -0.37 -22.12 -32.74
CA LEU A 235 0.70 -22.93 -33.36
C LEU A 235 0.20 -24.33 -33.74
N GLN A 236 -0.68 -24.93 -32.94
CA GLN A 236 -1.31 -26.23 -33.32
C GLN A 236 -2.20 -26.08 -34.53
N ALA A 237 -3.04 -25.03 -34.61
CA ALA A 237 -3.89 -24.79 -35.76
C ALA A 237 -3.06 -24.56 -37.04
N GLU A 238 -2.00 -23.77 -36.98
CA GLU A 238 -1.09 -23.54 -38.11
C GLU A 238 -0.41 -24.82 -38.59
N ARG A 239 0.06 -25.68 -37.68
CA ARG A 239 0.60 -26.99 -38.01
C ARG A 239 -0.42 -27.88 -38.74
N GLN A 240 -1.67 -27.89 -38.24
CA GLN A 240 -2.74 -28.67 -38.86
C GLN A 240 -3.06 -28.17 -40.29
N LEU A 241 -3.12 -26.84 -40.47
CA LEU A 241 -3.34 -26.25 -41.80
C LEU A 241 -2.21 -26.61 -42.77
N THR A 242 -0.97 -26.47 -42.32
CA THR A 242 0.21 -26.82 -43.13
C THR A 242 0.21 -28.28 -43.50
N HIS A 243 -0.09 -29.17 -42.56
CA HIS A 243 -0.20 -30.61 -42.85
C HIS A 243 -1.35 -30.94 -43.81
N SER A 244 -2.50 -30.32 -43.65
CA SER A 244 -3.64 -30.50 -44.55
C SER A 244 -3.33 -30.04 -45.99
N ASN A 245 -2.70 -28.87 -46.12
CA ASN A 245 -2.28 -28.33 -47.41
C ASN A 245 -1.24 -29.21 -48.11
N PHE A 246 -0.29 -29.76 -47.32
CA PHE A 246 0.72 -30.71 -47.82
C PHE A 246 0.05 -32.00 -48.37
N LEU A 247 -0.85 -32.60 -47.60
CA LEU A 247 -1.60 -33.79 -48.07
C LEU A 247 -2.41 -33.50 -49.29
N ARG A 248 -3.03 -32.32 -49.40
CA ARG A 248 -3.81 -31.91 -50.57
C ARG A 248 -2.92 -31.75 -51.81
N SER A 249 -1.74 -31.16 -51.68
CA SER A 249 -0.74 -31.03 -52.74
C SER A 249 -0.29 -32.39 -53.27
N ILE A 250 0.11 -33.31 -52.37
CA ILE A 250 0.50 -34.68 -52.74
C ILE A 250 -0.64 -35.41 -53.46
N SER A 251 -1.86 -35.31 -52.94
CA SER A 251 -3.02 -35.95 -53.56
C SER A 251 -3.32 -35.42 -54.94
N HIS A 252 -3.09 -34.14 -55.19
CA HIS A 252 -3.19 -33.50 -56.48
C HIS A 252 -2.11 -34.01 -57.45
N ASP A 253 -0.86 -34.06 -57.01
CA ASP A 253 0.28 -34.46 -57.86
C ASP A 253 0.25 -35.95 -58.20
N ILE A 254 -0.30 -36.82 -57.36
CA ILE A 254 -0.51 -38.23 -57.64
C ILE A 254 -1.69 -38.48 -58.60
N ARG A 255 -2.65 -37.56 -58.70
CA ARG A 255 -3.84 -37.71 -59.55
C ARG A 255 -3.62 -37.17 -60.99
N THR A 256 -2.55 -36.42 -61.22
CA THR A 256 -2.17 -35.94 -62.57
C THR A 256 -1.18 -36.95 -63.17
N PRO A 257 -1.58 -37.74 -64.20
CA PRO A 257 -0.69 -38.62 -64.92
C PRO A 257 0.26 -37.86 -65.81
#